data_961f385ce7ee3fefdd0e9fba3c2141b9
#
_entry.id   961f385ce7ee3fefdd0e9fba3c2141b9
#
_cell.length_a   1.000
_cell.length_b   1.000
_cell.length_c   1.000
_cell.angle_alpha   90.00
_cell.angle_beta   90.00
_cell.angle_gamma   90.00
#
_symmetry.space_group_name_H-M   'P 1'
#
loop_
_entity.id
_entity.type
_entity.pdbx_description
1 polymer ?
#
loop_
_entity_poly.entity_id
_entity_poly.type
_entity_poly.pdbx_seq_one_letter_code
_entity_poly.pdbx_strand_id
1 'polypeptide(L)'
;MSRKRSEKAGKRQTARQKTEHLRTINGKFSANAGGFGFVTPDDHSCKDVFIPPKHVNGALHGDKVKVEIINENRDERGPVGRIMEIEERERRFVTGSIISERMLKPLDSHFIADIKLSGSLKGAKRGDWVKVRLLDNGSKHTEALRGSVEEVYGKAGEIDSDLHAVASEFQLCPPYTEADNEAAEKIKPLEIERRDLTKLFCVTIDPHDAKDFDDAISIGKGEKKGELKLGVHISDVAAWIRAGSKFDKEAYKRCFSSYLPGMFLPMLPKKLTAQISLKANRDSNAHSVIFTIRESDGKILKSERFHSVIHVKYRMNFDQVEAFMADPESAPKEWKTNVKRNLAKLIDITRKMRRRRRETEEYLAIETSEIRVLCDEATKQITGIERKVQREADQLVEECMLAANSAVANELIERKIPGIFRVHPEPDPEKMDEFSFFMEKSFHIRTGDLMNRTNCCRFLEKLPDDHRKPVIVSNFLRSLPRASYLEENALHYGLGKYRYAHFTSPIRRYPDLVVHRQLWAADTNKTLKSKKTMAAIASECSIREERNDEAYFEANDRLKIHYLRMQGIDGEQV
;
A
#
# COMPACT_ATOMS: atom_id res chain seq x y z
N MET A 1 43.49 -85.49 26.25
CA MET A 1 43.96 -84.13 26.65
C MET A 1 44.16 -83.31 25.40
N SER A 2 43.21 -82.43 25.10
CA SER A 2 43.35 -81.53 23.97
C SER A 2 42.55 -80.27 24.26
N ARG A 3 43.26 -79.16 24.33
CA ARG A 3 42.68 -77.79 24.52
C ARG A 3 42.16 -77.29 23.22
N LYS A 4 40.85 -77.01 23.16
CA LYS A 4 40.21 -76.18 22.07
C LYS A 4 40.48 -74.69 22.33
N ARG A 5 41.20 -74.06 21.48
CA ARG A 5 41.23 -72.58 21.34
C ARG A 5 40.08 -72.17 20.43
N SER A 6 39.16 -71.36 20.92
CA SER A 6 38.10 -70.74 20.16
C SER A 6 38.61 -69.41 19.57
N GLU A 7 38.65 -69.32 18.26
CA GLU A 7 38.87 -68.07 17.53
C GLU A 7 37.58 -67.23 17.59
N LYS A 8 37.69 -66.04 18.20
CA LYS A 8 36.70 -65.01 18.06
C LYS A 8 36.99 -64.22 16.80
N ALA A 9 36.28 -64.50 15.71
CA ALA A 9 36.25 -63.68 14.54
C ALA A 9 35.42 -62.41 14.83
N GLY A 10 36.12 -61.31 15.01
CA GLY A 10 35.48 -59.98 15.13
C GLY A 10 34.89 -59.54 13.80
N LYS A 11 33.57 -59.55 13.70
CA LYS A 11 32.83 -58.86 12.63
C LYS A 11 33.03 -57.38 12.81
N ARG A 12 33.92 -56.77 12.06
CA ARG A 12 33.90 -55.32 11.78
C ARG A 12 32.68 -55.04 10.92
N GLN A 13 31.61 -54.57 11.50
CA GLN A 13 30.55 -53.91 10.80
C GLN A 13 31.10 -52.55 10.35
N THR A 14 31.42 -52.43 9.09
CA THR A 14 31.59 -51.15 8.42
C THR A 14 30.23 -50.46 8.43
N ALA A 15 30.12 -49.41 9.23
CA ALA A 15 29.01 -48.51 9.18
C ALA A 15 29.02 -47.84 7.78
N ARG A 16 28.25 -48.38 6.86
CA ARG A 16 27.81 -47.64 5.67
C ARG A 16 26.98 -46.46 6.20
N GLN A 17 27.53 -45.28 6.20
CA GLN A 17 26.74 -44.05 6.29
C GLN A 17 25.70 -44.11 5.17
N LYS A 18 24.45 -44.34 5.51
CA LYS A 18 23.33 -44.00 4.67
C LYS A 18 23.39 -42.50 4.48
N THR A 19 23.81 -42.05 3.33
CA THR A 19 23.51 -40.73 2.83
C THR A 19 21.98 -40.68 2.65
N GLU A 20 21.27 -40.32 3.70
CA GLU A 20 19.89 -39.88 3.58
C GLU A 20 19.97 -38.69 2.63
N HIS A 21 19.34 -38.79 1.47
CA HIS A 21 19.11 -37.65 0.60
C HIS A 21 18.18 -36.72 1.37
N LEU A 22 18.76 -35.72 2.04
CA LEU A 22 18.01 -34.68 2.73
C LEU A 22 17.16 -33.96 1.66
N ARG A 23 15.90 -33.78 1.99
CA ARG A 23 14.93 -33.11 1.10
C ARG A 23 15.40 -31.68 0.84
N THR A 24 15.42 -31.25 -0.42
CA THR A 24 15.69 -29.88 -0.81
C THR A 24 14.44 -29.19 -1.34
N ILE A 25 14.27 -27.93 -0.99
CA ILE A 25 13.16 -27.07 -1.45
C ILE A 25 13.72 -25.74 -1.98
N ASN A 26 12.99 -25.11 -2.88
CA ASN A 26 13.24 -23.73 -3.27
C ASN A 26 12.16 -22.85 -2.64
N GLY A 27 12.55 -21.60 -2.30
CA GLY A 27 11.62 -20.67 -1.69
C GLY A 27 12.22 -19.28 -1.47
N LYS A 28 11.40 -18.39 -0.95
CA LYS A 28 11.79 -17.02 -0.66
C LYS A 28 12.22 -16.87 0.80
N PHE A 29 13.41 -16.33 1.04
CA PHE A 29 13.97 -16.12 2.38
C PHE A 29 13.49 -14.81 2.99
N SER A 30 12.95 -14.88 4.19
CA SER A 30 12.56 -13.74 5.03
C SER A 30 13.51 -13.66 6.23
N ALA A 31 14.38 -12.64 6.26
CA ALA A 31 15.31 -12.42 7.36
C ALA A 31 14.63 -11.75 8.55
N ASN A 32 15.11 -12.07 9.76
CA ASN A 32 14.71 -11.43 11.01
C ASN A 32 15.92 -10.67 11.60
N ALA A 33 15.67 -9.54 12.25
CA ALA A 33 16.71 -8.72 12.90
C ALA A 33 17.54 -9.48 13.96
N GLY A 34 17.03 -10.61 14.48
CA GLY A 34 17.76 -11.51 15.38
C GLY A 34 18.76 -12.45 14.69
N GLY A 35 18.97 -12.32 13.38
CA GLY A 35 19.95 -13.10 12.63
C GLY A 35 19.49 -14.43 12.07
N PHE A 36 18.29 -14.87 12.40
CA PHE A 36 17.60 -16.02 11.83
C PHE A 36 16.63 -15.60 10.74
N GLY A 37 16.02 -16.54 10.07
CA GLY A 37 14.95 -16.24 9.12
C GLY A 37 14.08 -17.45 8.84
N PHE A 38 13.15 -17.27 7.90
CA PHE A 38 12.25 -18.30 7.43
C PHE A 38 12.28 -18.37 5.91
N VAL A 39 12.09 -19.56 5.36
CA VAL A 39 11.92 -19.72 3.92
C VAL A 39 10.51 -20.24 3.65
N THR A 40 9.74 -19.45 2.91
CA THR A 40 8.43 -19.85 2.42
C THR A 40 8.62 -20.64 1.13
N PRO A 41 8.25 -21.95 1.08
CA PRO A 41 8.42 -22.77 -0.11
C PRO A 41 7.60 -22.29 -1.30
N ASP A 42 8.19 -22.31 -2.51
CA ASP A 42 7.50 -21.91 -3.76
C ASP A 42 6.29 -22.80 -4.09
N ASP A 43 6.33 -24.07 -3.69
CA ASP A 43 5.32 -25.10 -3.99
C ASP A 43 4.34 -25.36 -2.84
N HIS A 44 4.43 -24.61 -1.75
CA HIS A 44 3.66 -24.79 -0.52
C HIS A 44 3.67 -26.24 0.01
N SER A 45 4.75 -26.99 -0.27
CA SER A 45 4.89 -28.41 0.08
C SER A 45 5.03 -28.68 1.59
N CYS A 46 5.35 -27.63 2.36
CA CYS A 46 5.45 -27.69 3.83
C CYS A 46 5.21 -26.28 4.41
N LYS A 47 5.14 -26.20 5.75
CA LYS A 47 5.18 -24.92 6.50
C LYS A 47 6.52 -24.21 6.25
N ASP A 48 6.57 -22.92 6.58
CA ASP A 48 7.78 -22.11 6.50
C ASP A 48 8.96 -22.80 7.22
N VAL A 49 10.09 -22.84 6.53
CA VAL A 49 11.31 -23.48 7.02
C VAL A 49 12.13 -22.51 7.85
N PHE A 50 12.33 -22.80 9.13
CA PHE A 50 13.18 -22.00 10.00
C PHE A 50 14.66 -22.16 9.63
N ILE A 51 15.36 -21.03 9.44
CA ILE A 51 16.80 -20.97 9.14
C ILE A 51 17.53 -20.34 10.33
N PRO A 52 18.27 -21.13 11.11
CA PRO A 52 19.10 -20.59 12.20
C PRO A 52 20.20 -19.65 11.68
N PRO A 53 20.69 -18.70 12.50
CA PRO A 53 21.71 -17.74 12.08
C PRO A 53 22.94 -18.35 11.40
N LYS A 54 23.44 -19.47 11.92
CA LYS A 54 24.61 -20.20 11.38
C LYS A 54 24.37 -20.86 10.01
N HIS A 55 23.12 -20.89 9.53
CA HIS A 55 22.71 -21.56 8.29
C HIS A 55 22.12 -20.61 7.24
N VAL A 56 22.15 -19.31 7.50
CA VAL A 56 21.67 -18.27 6.56
C VAL A 56 22.58 -18.13 5.33
N ASN A 57 23.88 -18.46 5.48
CA ASN A 57 24.87 -18.51 4.39
C ASN A 57 24.87 -17.26 3.47
N GLY A 58 24.77 -16.06 4.05
CA GLY A 58 24.83 -14.80 3.31
C GLY A 58 23.60 -14.45 2.50
N ALA A 59 22.48 -15.18 2.66
CA ALA A 59 21.22 -14.80 2.07
C ALA A 59 20.66 -13.54 2.74
N LEU A 60 20.04 -12.70 1.94
CA LEU A 60 19.40 -11.46 2.36
C LEU A 60 17.88 -11.60 2.29
N HIS A 61 17.17 -10.73 3.01
CA HIS A 61 15.71 -10.68 2.95
C HIS A 61 15.23 -10.52 1.51
N GLY A 62 14.32 -11.40 1.07
CA GLY A 62 13.77 -11.43 -0.26
C GLY A 62 14.48 -12.38 -1.24
N ASP A 63 15.69 -12.86 -0.95
CA ASP A 63 16.42 -13.74 -1.84
C ASP A 63 15.67 -15.04 -2.12
N LYS A 64 15.70 -15.47 -3.38
CA LYS A 64 15.26 -16.82 -3.76
C LYS A 64 16.40 -17.80 -3.48
N VAL A 65 16.10 -18.78 -2.66
CA VAL A 65 17.11 -19.69 -2.11
C VAL A 65 16.72 -21.14 -2.27
N LYS A 66 17.75 -21.98 -2.38
CA LYS A 66 17.65 -23.43 -2.27
C LYS A 66 18.04 -23.87 -0.87
N VAL A 67 17.14 -24.58 -0.21
CA VAL A 67 17.25 -24.97 1.20
C VAL A 67 17.29 -26.49 1.31
N GLU A 68 18.20 -26.99 2.10
CA GLU A 68 18.25 -28.38 2.54
C GLU A 68 17.56 -28.49 3.91
N ILE A 69 16.56 -29.37 4.03
CA ILE A 69 15.87 -29.63 5.28
C ILE A 69 16.78 -30.49 6.16
N ILE A 70 17.22 -29.96 7.30
CA ILE A 70 18.10 -30.63 8.26
C ILE A 70 17.29 -31.43 9.28
N ASN A 71 16.09 -30.94 9.65
CA ASN A 71 15.20 -31.59 10.59
C ASN A 71 13.75 -31.29 10.17
N GLU A 72 12.99 -32.35 9.92
CA GLU A 72 11.59 -32.24 9.49
C GLU A 72 10.62 -32.01 10.66
N ASN A 73 11.02 -32.34 11.88
CA ASN A 73 10.18 -32.29 13.08
C ASN A 73 10.82 -31.39 14.14
N ARG A 74 10.47 -30.12 14.16
CA ARG A 74 10.66 -29.26 15.32
C ARG A 74 9.29 -28.83 15.86
N ASP A 75 8.63 -29.78 16.54
CA ASP A 75 7.30 -29.57 17.12
C ASP A 75 6.31 -28.89 16.12
N GLU A 76 5.28 -28.24 16.56
CA GLU A 76 4.27 -27.58 15.72
C GLU A 76 4.81 -26.37 14.89
N ARG A 77 6.09 -26.00 15.02
CA ARG A 77 6.71 -24.79 14.46
C ARG A 77 7.30 -24.94 13.05
N GLY A 78 7.19 -26.11 12.43
CA GLY A 78 7.69 -26.35 11.08
C GLY A 78 9.15 -26.86 11.02
N PRO A 79 9.65 -27.21 9.80
CA PRO A 79 10.97 -27.81 9.62
C PRO A 79 12.10 -26.80 9.84
N VAL A 80 13.33 -27.32 10.08
CA VAL A 80 14.56 -26.54 10.17
C VAL A 80 15.41 -26.82 8.95
N GLY A 81 15.93 -25.77 8.31
CA GLY A 81 16.72 -25.86 7.10
C GLY A 81 18.07 -25.17 7.17
N ARG A 82 18.84 -25.39 6.11
CA ARG A 82 20.11 -24.70 5.80
C ARG A 82 20.05 -24.19 4.37
N ILE A 83 20.34 -22.92 4.15
CA ILE A 83 20.46 -22.37 2.79
C ILE A 83 21.73 -22.94 2.14
N MET A 84 21.54 -23.59 1.00
CA MET A 84 22.61 -24.20 0.22
C MET A 84 23.13 -23.27 -0.86
N GLU A 85 22.22 -22.53 -1.49
CA GLU A 85 22.49 -21.69 -2.65
C GLU A 85 21.51 -20.50 -2.69
N ILE A 86 21.98 -19.36 -3.14
CA ILE A 86 21.17 -18.19 -3.46
C ILE A 86 20.94 -18.25 -4.97
N GLU A 87 19.73 -18.66 -5.40
CA GLU A 87 19.39 -18.79 -6.83
C GLU A 87 19.22 -17.44 -7.50
N GLU A 88 18.57 -16.51 -6.78
CA GLU A 88 18.35 -15.15 -7.26
C GLU A 88 18.45 -14.17 -6.11
N ARG A 89 19.27 -13.14 -6.28
CA ARG A 89 19.40 -12.05 -5.32
C ARG A 89 18.39 -10.95 -5.66
N GLU A 90 17.41 -10.75 -4.80
CA GLU A 90 16.40 -9.71 -5.00
C GLU A 90 17.00 -8.32 -4.86
N ARG A 91 17.87 -8.12 -3.87
CA ARG A 91 18.46 -6.81 -3.57
C ARG A 91 19.87 -6.69 -4.17
N ARG A 92 19.98 -5.84 -5.18
CA ARG A 92 21.28 -5.47 -5.77
C ARG A 92 21.89 -4.22 -5.14
N PHE A 93 21.07 -3.43 -4.45
CA PHE A 93 21.47 -2.18 -3.82
C PHE A 93 21.00 -2.15 -2.37
N VAL A 94 21.79 -1.49 -1.54
CA VAL A 94 21.51 -1.24 -0.13
C VAL A 94 21.83 0.21 0.17
N THR A 95 20.99 0.86 0.94
CA THR A 95 21.27 2.20 1.46
C THR A 95 21.73 2.09 2.89
N GLY A 96 22.74 2.87 3.28
CA GLY A 96 23.27 2.86 4.63
C GLY A 96 24.13 4.07 4.93
N SER A 97 24.52 4.22 6.19
CA SER A 97 25.44 5.27 6.61
C SER A 97 26.88 4.76 6.75
N ILE A 98 27.85 5.57 6.35
CA ILE A 98 29.26 5.25 6.52
C ILE A 98 29.64 5.42 8.00
N ILE A 99 30.00 4.33 8.66
CA ILE A 99 30.36 4.34 10.11
C ILE A 99 31.87 4.45 10.34
N SER A 100 32.69 4.02 9.37
CA SER A 100 34.14 4.15 9.38
C SER A 100 34.67 4.28 7.96
N GLU A 101 36.02 4.34 7.76
CA GLU A 101 36.62 4.59 6.44
C GLU A 101 36.07 3.72 5.31
N ARG A 102 35.75 2.45 5.58
CA ARG A 102 35.27 1.50 4.57
C ARG A 102 34.17 0.56 5.07
N MET A 103 33.39 0.98 6.05
CA MET A 103 32.28 0.20 6.58
C MET A 103 30.99 0.98 6.47
N LEU A 104 29.96 0.33 5.97
CA LEU A 104 28.60 0.82 5.85
C LEU A 104 27.70 0.07 6.83
N LYS A 105 26.94 0.82 7.64
CA LYS A 105 25.81 0.28 8.40
C LYS A 105 24.55 0.42 7.56
N PRO A 106 23.90 -0.69 7.15
CA PRO A 106 22.66 -0.63 6.40
C PRO A 106 21.55 0.12 7.16
N LEU A 107 20.66 0.76 6.43
CA LEU A 107 19.46 1.41 6.96
C LEU A 107 18.45 0.37 7.41
N ASP A 108 18.26 -0.68 6.60
CA ASP A 108 17.34 -1.77 6.89
C ASP A 108 17.90 -2.64 8.03
N SER A 109 17.16 -2.72 9.13
CA SER A 109 17.51 -3.51 10.33
C SER A 109 17.54 -5.03 10.09
N HIS A 110 17.01 -5.54 8.98
CA HIS A 110 17.10 -6.95 8.60
C HIS A 110 18.50 -7.34 8.09
N PHE A 111 19.36 -6.33 7.80
CA PHE A 111 20.78 -6.57 7.57
C PHE A 111 21.53 -6.64 8.90
N ILE A 112 22.00 -7.84 9.23
CA ILE A 112 22.67 -8.12 10.51
C ILE A 112 24.13 -7.70 10.49
N ALA A 113 24.76 -7.64 9.31
CA ALA A 113 26.19 -7.37 9.16
C ALA A 113 26.44 -6.06 8.41
N ASP A 114 27.46 -5.34 8.85
CA ASP A 114 28.00 -4.19 8.14
C ASP A 114 28.57 -4.60 6.78
N ILE A 115 28.51 -3.71 5.80
CA ILE A 115 28.98 -3.94 4.45
C ILE A 115 30.34 -3.29 4.26
N LYS A 116 31.35 -4.05 3.80
CA LYS A 116 32.66 -3.53 3.47
C LYS A 116 32.64 -2.80 2.13
N LEU A 117 33.02 -1.52 2.13
CA LEU A 117 33.05 -0.70 0.92
C LEU A 117 34.36 -0.93 0.12
N SER A 118 34.22 -1.10 -1.19
CA SER A 118 35.29 -1.28 -2.16
C SER A 118 35.24 -0.18 -3.22
N GLY A 119 36.39 0.14 -3.81
CA GLY A 119 36.51 1.17 -4.85
C GLY A 119 36.44 2.60 -4.30
N SER A 120 35.97 3.54 -5.13
CA SER A 120 35.86 4.96 -4.78
C SER A 120 34.64 5.19 -3.89
N LEU A 121 34.78 6.01 -2.87
CA LEU A 121 33.67 6.48 -2.03
C LEU A 121 32.90 7.66 -2.65
N LYS A 122 33.28 8.12 -3.85
CA LYS A 122 32.65 9.25 -4.56
C LYS A 122 32.54 10.53 -3.71
N GLY A 123 33.51 10.76 -2.83
CA GLY A 123 33.57 11.93 -1.94
C GLY A 123 32.77 11.80 -0.65
N ALA A 124 32.09 10.66 -0.43
CA ALA A 124 31.35 10.42 0.80
C ALA A 124 32.29 10.33 2.02
N LYS A 125 31.82 10.85 3.15
CA LYS A 125 32.51 10.92 4.43
C LYS A 125 31.79 10.05 5.48
N ARG A 126 32.47 9.84 6.60
CA ARG A 126 31.82 9.20 7.76
C ARG A 126 30.57 9.99 8.19
N GLY A 127 29.47 9.27 8.37
CA GLY A 127 28.18 9.81 8.71
C GLY A 127 27.29 10.16 7.50
N ASP A 128 27.78 9.99 6.27
CA ASP A 128 26.96 10.22 5.08
C ASP A 128 26.09 9.00 4.74
N TRP A 129 24.89 9.25 4.27
CA TRP A 129 24.03 8.28 3.61
C TRP A 129 24.53 8.02 2.19
N VAL A 130 24.67 6.76 1.84
CA VAL A 130 25.08 6.34 0.50
C VAL A 130 24.27 5.15 0.03
N LYS A 131 24.04 5.08 -1.30
CA LYS A 131 23.55 3.90 -1.99
C LYS A 131 24.75 3.05 -2.43
N VAL A 132 24.70 1.78 -2.13
CA VAL A 132 25.78 0.84 -2.40
C VAL A 132 25.27 -0.28 -3.27
N ARG A 133 25.98 -0.58 -4.35
CA ARG A 133 25.76 -1.79 -5.14
C ARG A 133 26.47 -2.94 -4.46
N LEU A 134 25.74 -4.02 -4.15
CA LEU A 134 26.33 -5.24 -3.64
C LEU A 134 27.18 -5.90 -4.73
N LEU A 135 28.37 -6.34 -4.34
CA LEU A 135 29.27 -7.10 -5.20
C LEU A 135 29.09 -8.58 -4.91
N ASP A 136 28.92 -9.37 -5.97
CA ASP A 136 28.84 -10.83 -5.81
C ASP A 136 30.19 -11.36 -5.34
N ASN A 137 30.21 -12.00 -4.18
CA ASN A 137 31.43 -12.58 -3.59
C ASN A 137 31.76 -13.98 -4.14
N GLY A 138 31.12 -14.38 -5.26
CA GLY A 138 31.28 -15.76 -5.78
C GLY A 138 30.70 -16.78 -4.78
N SER A 139 31.00 -18.05 -4.99
CA SER A 139 30.48 -19.19 -4.21
C SER A 139 30.99 -19.31 -2.75
N LYS A 140 31.71 -18.33 -2.22
CA LYS A 140 32.17 -18.32 -0.82
C LYS A 140 31.25 -17.48 0.07
N HIS A 141 30.18 -18.07 0.52
CA HIS A 141 29.13 -17.46 1.34
C HIS A 141 29.54 -17.06 2.78
N THR A 142 30.79 -17.27 3.16
CA THR A 142 31.31 -16.96 4.51
C THR A 142 32.06 -15.62 4.60
N GLU A 143 32.28 -14.92 3.48
CA GLU A 143 32.93 -13.61 3.49
C GLU A 143 31.93 -12.48 3.77
N ALA A 144 32.40 -11.43 4.47
CA ALA A 144 31.62 -10.23 4.73
C ALA A 144 31.09 -9.62 3.40
N LEU A 145 29.84 -9.17 3.41
CA LEU A 145 29.25 -8.50 2.25
C LEU A 145 30.12 -7.32 1.82
N ARG A 146 30.31 -7.21 0.50
CA ARG A 146 31.08 -6.11 -0.12
C ARG A 146 30.16 -5.30 -1.02
N GLY A 147 30.45 -4.00 -1.13
CA GLY A 147 29.71 -3.13 -2.02
C GLY A 147 30.53 -1.97 -2.54
N SER A 148 30.09 -1.39 -3.65
CA SER A 148 30.65 -0.16 -4.22
C SER A 148 29.65 0.98 -4.12
N VAL A 149 30.13 2.18 -3.73
CA VAL A 149 29.25 3.37 -3.63
C VAL A 149 28.78 3.79 -5.02
N GLU A 150 27.46 3.86 -5.19
CA GLU A 150 26.80 4.31 -6.43
C GLU A 150 26.40 5.78 -6.35
N GLU A 151 25.83 6.20 -5.22
CA GLU A 151 25.27 7.53 -5.02
C GLU A 151 25.51 7.99 -3.58
N VAL A 152 25.65 9.30 -3.39
CA VAL A 152 25.83 9.94 -2.07
C VAL A 152 24.69 10.88 -1.84
N TYR A 153 23.97 10.73 -0.72
CA TYR A 153 22.79 11.53 -0.39
C TYR A 153 23.08 12.67 0.58
N GLY A 154 24.22 12.65 1.25
CA GLY A 154 24.63 13.65 2.23
C GLY A 154 24.60 13.14 3.65
N LYS A 155 24.70 14.05 4.62
CA LYS A 155 24.91 13.74 6.01
C LYS A 155 23.67 13.15 6.67
N ALA A 156 23.83 12.03 7.35
CA ALA A 156 22.76 11.43 8.16
C ALA A 156 22.37 12.39 9.29
N GLY A 157 21.06 12.54 9.49
CA GLY A 157 20.49 13.50 10.40
C GLY A 157 20.20 14.88 9.79
N GLU A 158 20.36 15.03 8.47
CA GLU A 158 19.79 16.13 7.69
C GLU A 158 18.50 15.63 7.00
N ILE A 159 17.40 16.35 7.14
CA ILE A 159 16.06 15.91 6.70
C ILE A 159 16.06 15.49 5.25
N ASP A 160 16.65 16.29 4.36
CA ASP A 160 16.67 15.98 2.92
C ASP A 160 17.48 14.72 2.62
N SER A 161 18.64 14.55 3.26
CA SER A 161 19.49 13.36 3.13
C SER A 161 18.79 12.10 3.67
N ASP A 162 18.12 12.22 4.81
CA ASP A 162 17.37 11.13 5.42
C ASP A 162 16.19 10.68 4.53
N LEU A 163 15.45 11.63 3.93
CA LEU A 163 14.35 11.32 3.02
C LEU A 163 14.84 10.65 1.72
N HIS A 164 15.97 11.10 1.16
CA HIS A 164 16.57 10.46 0.00
C HIS A 164 17.08 9.05 0.31
N ALA A 165 17.67 8.86 1.49
CA ALA A 165 18.11 7.54 1.95
C ALA A 165 16.92 6.57 2.08
N VAL A 166 15.80 7.01 2.68
CA VAL A 166 14.56 6.23 2.79
C VAL A 166 14.01 5.90 1.39
N ALA A 167 13.86 6.89 0.53
CA ALA A 167 13.34 6.68 -0.83
C ALA A 167 14.19 5.66 -1.61
N SER A 168 15.52 5.71 -1.45
CA SER A 168 16.45 4.78 -2.07
C SER A 168 16.33 3.36 -1.51
N GLU A 169 16.25 3.21 -0.18
CA GLU A 169 16.17 1.90 0.47
C GLU A 169 14.91 1.14 0.03
N PHE A 170 13.77 1.82 0.04
CA PHE A 170 12.51 1.24 -0.40
C PHE A 170 12.32 1.25 -1.92
N GLN A 171 13.38 1.57 -2.68
CA GLN A 171 13.40 1.52 -4.14
C GLN A 171 12.29 2.38 -4.79
N LEU A 172 11.95 3.51 -4.18
CA LEU A 172 11.03 4.47 -4.77
C LEU A 172 11.69 5.10 -6.00
N CYS A 173 10.90 5.32 -7.06
CA CYS A 173 11.43 5.92 -8.27
C CYS A 173 11.72 7.41 -8.06
N PRO A 174 12.84 7.92 -8.57
CA PRO A 174 13.20 9.34 -8.44
C PRO A 174 12.16 10.24 -9.14
N PRO A 175 12.14 11.54 -8.84
CA PRO A 175 11.29 12.51 -9.55
C PRO A 175 11.48 12.45 -11.05
N TYR A 176 10.43 12.81 -11.80
CA TYR A 176 10.53 12.99 -13.25
C TYR A 176 11.45 14.18 -13.57
N THR A 177 12.24 14.04 -14.63
CA THR A 177 13.08 15.12 -15.15
C THR A 177 12.22 16.19 -15.82
N GLU A 178 12.78 17.40 -16.05
CA GLU A 178 12.07 18.43 -16.80
C GLU A 178 11.80 17.98 -18.24
N ALA A 179 12.72 17.26 -18.86
CA ALA A 179 12.53 16.67 -20.19
C ALA A 179 11.34 15.68 -20.23
N ASP A 180 11.12 14.91 -19.16
CA ASP A 180 9.94 14.03 -19.05
C ASP A 180 8.66 14.85 -18.92
N ASN A 181 8.67 15.93 -18.15
CA ASN A 181 7.53 16.83 -18.00
C ASN A 181 7.18 17.52 -19.32
N GLU A 182 8.16 18.01 -20.08
CA GLU A 182 7.97 18.61 -21.40
C GLU A 182 7.43 17.61 -22.43
N ALA A 183 7.93 16.37 -22.41
CA ALA A 183 7.43 15.31 -23.27
C ALA A 183 5.99 14.93 -22.92
N ALA A 184 5.67 14.91 -21.63
CA ALA A 184 4.35 14.59 -21.12
C ALA A 184 3.31 15.69 -21.45
N GLU A 185 3.70 16.96 -21.48
CA GLU A 185 2.84 18.11 -21.81
C GLU A 185 2.30 18.03 -23.25
N LYS A 186 3.03 17.39 -24.16
CA LYS A 186 2.65 17.23 -25.57
C LYS A 186 1.64 16.11 -25.82
N ILE A 187 1.33 15.32 -24.81
CA ILE A 187 0.36 14.23 -24.95
C ILE A 187 -1.04 14.80 -25.14
N LYS A 188 -1.78 14.20 -26.05
CA LYS A 188 -3.19 14.49 -26.28
C LYS A 188 -4.04 13.28 -25.90
N PRO A 189 -5.24 13.50 -25.33
CA PRO A 189 -6.16 12.42 -25.03
C PRO A 189 -6.65 11.74 -26.29
N LEU A 190 -7.01 10.46 -26.16
CA LEU A 190 -7.77 9.76 -27.20
C LEU A 190 -9.19 10.35 -27.24
N GLU A 191 -9.64 10.65 -28.44
CA GLU A 191 -11.01 11.10 -28.67
C GLU A 191 -11.96 9.92 -28.75
N ILE A 192 -13.05 10.01 -28.00
CA ILE A 192 -14.17 9.06 -27.99
C ILE A 192 -15.46 9.84 -27.83
N GLU A 193 -16.58 9.22 -28.12
CA GLU A 193 -17.90 9.76 -27.81
C GLU A 193 -18.07 9.86 -26.29
N ARG A 194 -18.51 11.04 -25.82
CA ARG A 194 -18.67 11.34 -24.39
C ARG A 194 -20.03 11.99 -24.15
N ARG A 195 -20.68 11.59 -23.05
CA ARG A 195 -21.89 12.28 -22.60
C ARG A 195 -21.54 13.64 -22.04
N ASP A 196 -22.25 14.67 -22.45
CA ASP A 196 -22.10 16.01 -21.90
C ASP A 196 -22.83 16.11 -20.55
N LEU A 197 -22.06 16.28 -19.50
CA LEU A 197 -22.53 16.50 -18.12
C LEU A 197 -22.11 17.87 -17.58
N THR A 198 -21.65 18.79 -18.44
CA THR A 198 -21.13 20.11 -18.05
C THR A 198 -22.13 20.99 -17.32
N LYS A 199 -23.44 20.72 -17.50
CA LYS A 199 -24.52 21.46 -16.83
C LYS A 199 -24.80 20.99 -15.40
N LEU A 200 -24.30 19.83 -14.98
CA LEU A 200 -24.54 19.33 -13.65
C LEU A 200 -23.85 20.20 -12.58
N PHE A 201 -24.40 20.21 -11.39
CA PHE A 201 -23.68 20.71 -10.23
C PHE A 201 -22.59 19.70 -9.87
N CYS A 202 -21.35 20.05 -10.12
CA CYS A 202 -20.21 19.20 -9.92
C CYS A 202 -19.13 19.95 -9.11
N VAL A 203 -18.57 19.28 -8.08
CA VAL A 203 -17.55 19.84 -7.18
C VAL A 203 -16.47 18.81 -6.93
N THR A 204 -15.24 19.27 -6.64
CA THR A 204 -14.21 18.46 -5.99
C THR A 204 -14.14 18.81 -4.51
N ILE A 205 -13.80 17.82 -3.64
CA ILE A 205 -13.63 18.00 -2.19
C ILE A 205 -12.33 17.30 -1.81
N ASP A 206 -11.27 18.06 -1.59
CA ASP A 206 -9.90 17.57 -1.45
C ASP A 206 -9.19 18.21 -0.24
N PRO A 207 -8.02 17.71 0.18
CA PRO A 207 -7.14 18.46 1.07
C PRO A 207 -6.79 19.83 0.50
N HIS A 208 -6.51 20.78 1.38
CA HIS A 208 -6.14 22.14 0.96
C HIS A 208 -4.92 22.16 0.02
N ASP A 209 -3.95 21.30 0.30
CA ASP A 209 -2.66 21.17 -0.40
C ASP A 209 -2.66 20.11 -1.52
N ALA A 210 -3.82 19.57 -1.89
CA ALA A 210 -3.94 18.58 -2.97
C ALA A 210 -3.38 19.11 -4.30
N LYS A 211 -2.54 18.29 -4.94
CA LYS A 211 -1.84 18.61 -6.20
C LYS A 211 -2.48 17.92 -7.41
N ASP A 212 -3.25 16.87 -7.18
CA ASP A 212 -3.95 16.04 -8.14
C ASP A 212 -5.43 15.91 -7.75
N PHE A 213 -6.32 16.05 -8.71
CA PHE A 213 -7.76 15.95 -8.50
C PHE A 213 -8.26 14.77 -9.34
N ASP A 214 -8.30 13.61 -8.72
CA ASP A 214 -8.75 12.37 -9.36
C ASP A 214 -10.25 12.32 -9.52
N ASP A 215 -11.00 12.83 -8.54
CA ASP A 215 -12.45 12.68 -8.45
C ASP A 215 -13.22 13.98 -8.28
N ALA A 216 -14.44 13.97 -8.76
CA ALA A 216 -15.43 14.99 -8.55
C ALA A 216 -16.79 14.35 -8.30
N ILE A 217 -17.64 15.05 -7.55
CA ILE A 217 -18.95 14.55 -7.14
C ILE A 217 -20.04 15.50 -7.65
N SER A 218 -21.12 14.93 -8.15
CA SER A 218 -22.31 15.71 -8.57
C SER A 218 -23.58 15.19 -7.90
N ILE A 219 -24.55 16.10 -7.69
CA ILE A 219 -25.86 15.75 -7.17
C ILE A 219 -26.95 16.44 -7.99
N GLY A 220 -27.99 15.71 -8.32
CA GLY A 220 -29.11 16.21 -9.10
C GLY A 220 -30.43 15.49 -8.75
N LYS A 221 -31.53 15.95 -9.36
CA LYS A 221 -32.83 15.29 -9.24
C LYS A 221 -32.83 13.98 -10.04
N GLY A 222 -33.47 12.94 -9.47
CA GLY A 222 -33.78 11.73 -10.19
C GLY A 222 -34.92 11.90 -11.20
N GLU A 223 -35.24 10.82 -11.91
CA GLU A 223 -36.29 10.79 -12.91
C GLU A 223 -37.68 10.76 -12.24
N LYS A 224 -37.77 10.09 -11.09
CA LYS A 224 -39.01 9.97 -10.31
C LYS A 224 -38.94 10.81 -9.04
N LYS A 225 -40.10 11.16 -8.52
CA LYS A 225 -40.23 11.82 -7.21
C LYS A 225 -39.64 10.93 -6.12
N GLY A 226 -38.79 11.50 -5.26
CA GLY A 226 -38.09 10.76 -4.19
C GLY A 226 -36.82 10.05 -4.64
N GLU A 227 -36.34 10.31 -5.85
CA GLU A 227 -35.06 9.85 -6.35
C GLU A 227 -34.07 11.01 -6.52
N LEU A 228 -32.80 10.73 -6.28
CA LEU A 228 -31.66 11.61 -6.58
C LEU A 228 -30.71 10.90 -7.54
N LYS A 229 -30.00 11.70 -8.35
CA LYS A 229 -28.84 11.25 -9.13
C LYS A 229 -27.59 11.72 -8.42
N LEU A 230 -26.79 10.77 -7.92
CA LEU A 230 -25.45 11.01 -7.41
C LEU A 230 -24.44 10.60 -8.48
N GLY A 231 -23.57 11.50 -8.88
CA GLY A 231 -22.49 11.22 -9.84
C GLY A 231 -21.15 11.17 -9.14
N VAL A 232 -20.35 10.16 -9.47
CA VAL A 232 -18.92 10.07 -9.16
C VAL A 232 -18.18 10.10 -10.48
N HIS A 233 -17.33 11.11 -10.64
CA HIS A 233 -16.63 11.38 -11.88
C HIS A 233 -15.14 11.29 -11.63
N ILE A 234 -14.48 10.37 -12.32
CA ILE A 234 -13.04 10.10 -12.15
C ILE A 234 -12.31 10.59 -13.39
N SER A 235 -11.16 11.22 -13.19
CA SER A 235 -10.29 11.67 -14.28
C SER A 235 -10.00 10.53 -15.26
N ASP A 236 -10.23 10.74 -16.56
CA ASP A 236 -10.07 9.67 -17.57
C ASP A 236 -8.61 9.53 -18.01
N VAL A 237 -7.75 9.09 -17.07
CA VAL A 237 -6.31 8.90 -17.29
C VAL A 237 -6.03 7.92 -18.43
N ALA A 238 -6.90 6.92 -18.61
CA ALA A 238 -6.75 5.90 -19.65
C ALA A 238 -6.83 6.49 -21.08
N ALA A 239 -7.53 7.61 -21.25
CA ALA A 239 -7.54 8.33 -22.53
C ALA A 239 -6.20 9.01 -22.84
N TRP A 240 -5.41 9.39 -21.84
CA TRP A 240 -4.15 10.10 -22.00
C TRP A 240 -2.94 9.17 -22.08
N ILE A 241 -2.93 8.09 -21.30
CA ILE A 241 -1.79 7.19 -21.19
C ILE A 241 -2.09 5.88 -21.90
N ARG A 242 -1.56 5.73 -23.12
CA ARG A 242 -1.70 4.51 -23.92
C ARG A 242 -0.91 3.36 -23.30
N ALA A 243 -1.50 2.17 -23.27
CA ALA A 243 -0.82 0.98 -22.80
C ALA A 243 0.49 0.72 -23.59
N GLY A 244 1.58 0.42 -22.89
CA GLY A 244 2.91 0.16 -23.46
C GLY A 244 3.70 1.43 -23.84
N SER A 245 3.14 2.63 -23.69
CA SER A 245 3.86 3.89 -23.91
C SER A 245 4.99 4.10 -22.86
N LYS A 246 5.88 5.06 -23.10
CA LYS A 246 6.93 5.44 -22.15
C LYS A 246 6.36 5.70 -20.74
N PHE A 247 5.33 6.54 -20.67
CA PHE A 247 4.73 6.91 -19.38
C PHE A 247 3.88 5.81 -18.75
N ASP A 248 3.35 4.88 -19.55
CA ASP A 248 2.73 3.67 -19.00
C ASP A 248 3.76 2.75 -18.32
N LYS A 249 4.91 2.53 -18.97
CA LYS A 249 6.00 1.74 -18.39
C LYS A 249 6.55 2.36 -17.11
N GLU A 250 6.70 3.69 -17.10
CA GLU A 250 7.13 4.41 -15.90
C GLU A 250 6.06 4.37 -14.79
N ALA A 251 4.78 4.56 -15.12
CA ALA A 251 3.69 4.45 -14.16
C ALA A 251 3.60 3.03 -13.56
N TYR A 252 3.78 1.99 -14.38
CA TYR A 252 3.84 0.59 -13.91
C TYR A 252 5.03 0.36 -12.99
N LYS A 253 6.22 0.90 -13.32
CA LYS A 253 7.40 0.79 -12.47
C LYS A 253 7.22 1.46 -11.11
N ARG A 254 6.47 2.57 -11.05
CA ARG A 254 6.15 3.29 -9.82
C ARG A 254 5.00 2.63 -9.05
N CYS A 255 4.00 2.15 -9.74
CA CYS A 255 2.69 1.67 -9.28
C CYS A 255 1.86 2.70 -8.51
N PHE A 256 2.49 3.54 -7.69
CA PHE A 256 1.83 4.53 -6.84
C PHE A 256 2.58 5.86 -6.83
N SER A 257 1.86 6.94 -6.57
CA SER A 257 2.48 8.17 -6.07
C SER A 257 2.88 7.96 -4.60
N SER A 258 4.07 8.42 -4.22
CA SER A 258 4.56 8.34 -2.84
C SER A 258 4.49 9.71 -2.19
N TYR A 259 3.79 9.78 -1.06
CA TYR A 259 3.56 11.02 -0.29
C TYR A 259 4.34 10.96 1.01
N LEU A 260 5.67 11.03 0.95
CA LEU A 260 6.49 11.11 2.16
C LEU A 260 6.37 12.52 2.77
N PRO A 261 6.43 12.66 4.09
CA PRO A 261 6.46 13.97 4.71
C PRO A 261 7.65 14.79 4.16
N GLY A 262 7.38 15.93 3.53
CA GLY A 262 8.40 16.77 2.89
C GLY A 262 8.94 16.27 1.54
N MET A 263 8.43 15.16 0.97
CA MET A 263 8.85 14.66 -0.35
C MET A 263 7.69 14.02 -1.11
N PHE A 264 7.37 14.54 -2.30
CA PHE A 264 6.36 13.99 -3.18
C PHE A 264 6.97 13.39 -4.45
N LEU A 265 6.74 12.08 -4.66
CA LEU A 265 7.21 11.32 -5.83
C LEU A 265 6.00 10.84 -6.64
N PRO A 266 5.57 11.58 -7.66
CA PRO A 266 4.33 11.29 -8.39
C PRO A 266 4.45 10.05 -9.30
N MET A 267 3.35 9.30 -9.46
CA MET A 267 3.24 8.21 -10.42
C MET A 267 3.30 8.73 -11.87
N LEU A 268 2.72 9.89 -12.13
CA LEU A 268 2.69 10.54 -13.45
C LEU A 268 3.43 11.87 -13.43
N PRO A 269 4.00 12.33 -14.58
CA PRO A 269 4.65 13.63 -14.68
C PRO A 269 3.71 14.77 -14.26
N LYS A 270 4.23 15.75 -13.50
CA LYS A 270 3.43 16.87 -12.95
C LYS A 270 2.65 17.64 -14.03
N LYS A 271 3.28 17.93 -15.20
CA LYS A 271 2.61 18.63 -16.29
C LYS A 271 1.46 17.84 -16.90
N LEU A 272 1.59 16.50 -16.98
CA LEU A 272 0.51 15.65 -17.45
C LEU A 272 -0.62 15.55 -16.42
N THR A 273 -0.29 15.35 -15.15
CA THR A 273 -1.26 15.36 -14.04
C THR A 273 -2.07 16.67 -14.05
N ALA A 274 -1.41 17.81 -14.27
CA ALA A 274 -2.08 19.11 -14.33
C ALA A 274 -3.08 19.23 -15.50
N GLN A 275 -2.89 18.50 -16.59
CA GLN A 275 -3.84 18.44 -17.71
C GLN A 275 -5.01 17.51 -17.46
N ILE A 276 -4.76 16.39 -16.79
CA ILE A 276 -5.74 15.30 -16.54
C ILE A 276 -6.66 15.65 -15.36
N SER A 277 -6.12 16.27 -14.30
CA SER A 277 -6.86 16.59 -13.07
C SER A 277 -8.16 17.36 -13.32
N LEU A 278 -9.19 17.01 -12.55
CA LEU A 278 -10.53 17.62 -12.62
C LEU A 278 -10.55 19.00 -11.94
N LYS A 279 -9.98 19.99 -12.61
CA LYS A 279 -9.84 21.35 -12.08
C LYS A 279 -11.12 22.17 -12.20
N ALA A 280 -11.35 23.02 -11.20
CA ALA A 280 -12.47 23.97 -11.24
C ALA A 280 -12.41 24.92 -12.44
N ASN A 281 -13.58 25.34 -12.91
CA ASN A 281 -13.79 26.27 -14.03
C ASN A 281 -13.20 25.79 -15.37
N ARG A 282 -13.15 24.48 -15.58
CA ARG A 282 -12.68 23.84 -16.81
C ARG A 282 -13.48 22.60 -17.15
N ASP A 283 -13.76 22.41 -18.44
CA ASP A 283 -14.30 21.15 -18.94
C ASP A 283 -13.20 20.08 -18.90
N SER A 284 -13.54 18.91 -18.40
CA SER A 284 -12.60 17.81 -18.21
C SER A 284 -13.20 16.49 -18.64
N ASN A 285 -12.38 15.64 -19.26
CA ASN A 285 -12.73 14.27 -19.59
C ASN A 285 -12.80 13.43 -18.31
N ALA A 286 -13.90 12.75 -18.13
CA ALA A 286 -14.13 11.92 -16.96
C ALA A 286 -14.69 10.53 -17.34
N HIS A 287 -14.44 9.58 -16.49
CA HIS A 287 -15.07 8.28 -16.44
C HIS A 287 -16.08 8.30 -15.30
N SER A 288 -17.35 8.33 -15.61
CA SER A 288 -18.41 8.65 -14.66
C SER A 288 -19.24 7.44 -14.27
N VAL A 289 -19.59 7.37 -13.00
CA VAL A 289 -20.59 6.44 -12.47
C VAL A 289 -21.74 7.26 -11.89
N ILE A 290 -22.95 7.08 -12.44
CA ILE A 290 -24.15 7.77 -11.98
C ILE A 290 -25.05 6.77 -11.24
N PHE A 291 -25.38 7.09 -10.01
CA PHE A 291 -26.28 6.34 -9.16
C PHE A 291 -27.66 6.97 -9.12
N THR A 292 -28.72 6.16 -9.31
CA THR A 292 -30.06 6.53 -8.92
C THR A 292 -30.27 6.07 -7.49
N ILE A 293 -30.53 7.00 -6.58
CA ILE A 293 -30.61 6.74 -5.14
C ILE A 293 -31.99 7.14 -4.63
N ARG A 294 -32.58 6.30 -3.79
CA ARG A 294 -33.80 6.64 -3.08
C ARG A 294 -33.48 7.66 -1.98
N GLU A 295 -34.12 8.84 -2.05
CA GLU A 295 -33.85 9.97 -1.16
C GLU A 295 -34.21 9.68 0.32
N SER A 296 -35.16 8.81 0.58
CA SER A 296 -35.64 8.54 1.94
C SER A 296 -34.61 7.79 2.80
N ASP A 297 -33.85 6.83 2.21
CA ASP A 297 -32.99 5.90 2.95
C ASP A 297 -31.59 5.70 2.34
N GLY A 298 -31.25 6.40 1.29
CA GLY A 298 -29.94 6.28 0.64
C GLY A 298 -29.72 4.97 -0.13
N LYS A 299 -30.79 4.18 -0.41
CA LYS A 299 -30.63 2.93 -1.19
C LYS A 299 -30.28 3.22 -2.63
N ILE A 300 -29.17 2.67 -3.10
CA ILE A 300 -28.82 2.66 -4.53
C ILE A 300 -29.81 1.74 -5.25
N LEU A 301 -30.54 2.28 -6.22
CA LEU A 301 -31.53 1.57 -7.04
C LEU A 301 -30.94 1.11 -8.36
N LYS A 302 -30.04 1.91 -8.94
CA LYS A 302 -29.37 1.65 -10.22
C LYS A 302 -28.05 2.37 -10.27
N SER A 303 -27.08 1.80 -10.94
CA SER A 303 -25.83 2.45 -11.34
C SER A 303 -25.62 2.34 -12.85
N GLU A 304 -24.99 3.34 -13.44
CA GLU A 304 -24.62 3.38 -14.85
C GLU A 304 -23.25 4.03 -14.99
N ARG A 305 -22.32 3.36 -15.68
CA ARG A 305 -20.98 3.87 -15.95
C ARG A 305 -20.83 4.23 -17.43
N PHE A 306 -20.17 5.32 -17.72
CA PHE A 306 -19.90 5.79 -19.09
C PHE A 306 -18.79 6.87 -19.10
N HIS A 307 -18.24 7.16 -20.29
CA HIS A 307 -17.33 8.27 -20.50
C HIS A 307 -18.12 9.58 -20.66
N SER A 308 -17.62 10.65 -20.06
CA SER A 308 -18.30 11.95 -20.04
C SER A 308 -17.35 13.12 -20.16
N VAL A 309 -17.91 14.30 -20.41
CA VAL A 309 -17.28 15.61 -20.16
C VAL A 309 -18.02 16.26 -19.01
N ILE A 310 -17.30 16.72 -18.02
CA ILE A 310 -17.84 17.42 -16.85
C ILE A 310 -17.25 18.80 -16.73
N HIS A 311 -17.95 19.69 -16.02
CA HIS A 311 -17.46 21.01 -15.63
C HIS A 311 -17.48 21.13 -14.11
N VAL A 312 -16.31 21.11 -13.47
CA VAL A 312 -16.21 21.30 -12.02
C VAL A 312 -16.44 22.79 -11.71
N LYS A 313 -17.50 23.09 -10.98
CA LYS A 313 -17.89 24.48 -10.67
C LYS A 313 -17.16 25.06 -9.48
N TYR A 314 -16.86 24.23 -8.49
CA TYR A 314 -16.18 24.65 -7.27
C TYR A 314 -15.18 23.60 -6.84
N ARG A 315 -13.98 24.05 -6.48
CA ARG A 315 -13.05 23.28 -5.67
C ARG A 315 -13.34 23.62 -4.21
N MET A 316 -13.75 22.64 -3.45
CA MET A 316 -13.94 22.73 -2.01
C MET A 316 -12.81 22.00 -1.31
N ASN A 317 -12.48 22.39 -0.09
CA ASN A 317 -11.60 21.59 0.77
C ASN A 317 -12.37 21.00 1.96
N PHE A 318 -11.79 19.98 2.57
CA PHE A 318 -12.43 19.29 3.69
C PHE A 318 -12.76 20.24 4.85
N ASP A 319 -11.90 21.23 5.14
CA ASP A 319 -12.14 22.19 6.23
C ASP A 319 -13.36 23.05 5.98
N GLN A 320 -13.55 23.53 4.74
CA GLN A 320 -14.71 24.32 4.33
C GLN A 320 -16.00 23.51 4.42
N VAL A 321 -15.96 22.22 4.01
CA VAL A 321 -17.12 21.34 4.04
C VAL A 321 -17.46 20.97 5.49
N GLU A 322 -16.46 20.68 6.32
CA GLU A 322 -16.66 20.39 7.74
C GLU A 322 -17.24 21.59 8.49
N ALA A 323 -16.71 22.79 8.26
CA ALA A 323 -17.25 24.02 8.84
C ALA A 323 -18.71 24.23 8.42
N PHE A 324 -19.04 24.03 7.13
CA PHE A 324 -20.42 24.12 6.63
C PHE A 324 -21.34 23.06 7.25
N MET A 325 -20.85 21.86 7.53
CA MET A 325 -21.63 20.81 8.23
C MET A 325 -21.95 21.20 9.67
N ALA A 326 -21.01 21.86 10.34
CA ALA A 326 -21.19 22.34 11.71
C ALA A 326 -22.10 23.58 11.78
N ASP A 327 -21.89 24.54 10.88
CA ASP A 327 -22.69 25.76 10.77
C ASP A 327 -22.83 26.18 9.30
N PRO A 328 -24.00 26.10 8.68
CA PRO A 328 -24.25 26.53 7.31
C PRO A 328 -23.94 28.00 7.01
N GLU A 329 -23.90 28.86 8.01
CA GLU A 329 -23.58 30.28 7.84
C GLU A 329 -22.06 30.52 7.75
N SER A 330 -21.23 29.55 8.17
CA SER A 330 -19.77 29.59 7.99
C SER A 330 -19.31 29.41 6.53
N ALA A 331 -20.25 29.09 5.63
CA ALA A 331 -19.95 28.86 4.21
C ALA A 331 -19.20 30.05 3.59
N PRO A 332 -18.18 29.82 2.74
CA PRO A 332 -17.51 30.86 1.97
C PRO A 332 -18.51 31.78 1.25
N LYS A 333 -18.23 33.09 1.22
CA LYS A 333 -19.12 34.11 0.63
C LYS A 333 -19.41 33.85 -0.85
N GLU A 334 -18.49 33.24 -1.57
CA GLU A 334 -18.62 32.87 -2.97
C GLU A 334 -19.60 31.71 -3.21
N TRP A 335 -20.00 30.97 -2.16
CA TRP A 335 -20.98 29.89 -2.28
C TRP A 335 -22.41 30.47 -2.33
N LYS A 336 -22.93 30.53 -3.54
CA LYS A 336 -24.32 30.96 -3.76
C LYS A 336 -25.31 29.99 -3.12
N THR A 337 -26.56 30.43 -2.93
CA THR A 337 -27.64 29.64 -2.30
C THR A 337 -27.84 28.25 -2.94
N ASN A 338 -27.69 28.15 -4.27
CA ASN A 338 -27.82 26.86 -4.96
C ASN A 338 -26.64 25.90 -4.62
N VAL A 339 -25.44 26.41 -4.37
CA VAL A 339 -24.27 25.62 -3.95
C VAL A 339 -24.51 25.05 -2.56
N LYS A 340 -24.85 25.92 -1.60
CA LYS A 340 -25.18 25.51 -0.22
C LYS A 340 -26.29 24.46 -0.20
N ARG A 341 -27.37 24.65 -0.97
CA ARG A 341 -28.46 23.69 -1.08
C ARG A 341 -28.05 22.34 -1.67
N ASN A 342 -27.23 22.31 -2.71
CA ASN A 342 -26.78 21.06 -3.32
C ASN A 342 -25.77 20.34 -2.43
N LEU A 343 -24.87 21.07 -1.78
CA LEU A 343 -23.95 20.49 -0.80
C LEU A 343 -24.71 19.89 0.39
N ALA A 344 -25.70 20.58 0.94
CA ALA A 344 -26.55 20.05 2.00
C ALA A 344 -27.27 18.74 1.58
N LYS A 345 -27.75 18.65 0.34
CA LYS A 345 -28.33 17.41 -0.20
C LYS A 345 -27.32 16.30 -0.33
N LEU A 346 -26.10 16.63 -0.78
CA LEU A 346 -25.01 15.66 -0.88
C LEU A 346 -24.66 15.09 0.51
N ILE A 347 -24.53 15.96 1.51
CA ILE A 347 -24.28 15.56 2.90
C ILE A 347 -25.40 14.65 3.43
N ASP A 348 -26.67 15.04 3.24
CA ASP A 348 -27.81 14.25 3.73
C ASP A 348 -27.85 12.86 3.09
N ILE A 349 -27.67 12.76 1.76
CA ILE A 349 -27.75 11.47 1.07
C ILE A 349 -26.58 10.56 1.43
N THR A 350 -25.37 11.07 1.56
CA THR A 350 -24.21 10.26 1.96
C THR A 350 -24.29 9.80 3.42
N ARG A 351 -24.84 10.62 4.33
CA ARG A 351 -25.18 10.20 5.71
C ARG A 351 -26.16 9.03 5.70
N LYS A 352 -27.20 9.07 4.86
CA LYS A 352 -28.18 7.98 4.72
C LYS A 352 -27.54 6.72 4.12
N MET A 353 -26.72 6.87 3.08
CA MET A 353 -25.97 5.75 2.49
C MET A 353 -25.08 5.08 3.54
N ARG A 354 -24.33 5.85 4.31
CA ARG A 354 -23.46 5.36 5.38
C ARG A 354 -24.25 4.66 6.49
N ARG A 355 -25.37 5.24 6.95
CA ARG A 355 -26.25 4.60 7.94
C ARG A 355 -26.72 3.25 7.42
N ARG A 356 -27.24 3.22 6.18
CA ARG A 356 -27.68 1.99 5.54
C ARG A 356 -26.55 0.96 5.47
N ARG A 357 -25.34 1.36 5.08
CA ARG A 357 -24.18 0.48 5.03
C ARG A 357 -23.87 -0.12 6.41
N ARG A 358 -23.94 0.67 7.47
CA ARG A 358 -23.79 0.18 8.86
C ARG A 358 -24.84 -0.87 9.24
N GLU A 359 -26.07 -0.70 8.77
CA GLU A 359 -27.18 -1.61 9.07
C GLU A 359 -27.14 -2.91 8.23
N THR A 360 -26.58 -2.87 7.01
CA THR A 360 -26.68 -3.97 6.04
C THR A 360 -25.36 -4.66 5.72
N GLU A 361 -24.22 -4.03 6.00
CA GLU A 361 -22.89 -4.56 5.73
C GLU A 361 -22.12 -4.64 7.04
N GLU A 362 -21.58 -5.81 7.31
CA GLU A 362 -20.73 -6.02 8.48
C GLU A 362 -19.31 -5.54 8.17
N TYR A 363 -19.03 -4.24 8.19
CA TYR A 363 -17.71 -3.69 8.02
C TYR A 363 -17.04 -3.32 9.34
N LEU A 364 -15.71 -3.40 9.39
CA LEU A 364 -14.96 -3.03 10.57
C LEU A 364 -14.91 -1.50 10.70
N ALA A 365 -15.66 -0.95 11.64
CA ALA A 365 -15.66 0.49 11.92
C ALA A 365 -14.43 0.85 12.77
N ILE A 366 -13.25 0.91 12.14
CA ILE A 366 -11.98 1.20 12.80
C ILE A 366 -11.63 2.66 12.55
N GLU A 367 -11.59 3.45 13.62
CA GLU A 367 -11.05 4.80 13.60
C GLU A 367 -9.58 4.74 13.99
N THR A 368 -8.71 4.97 13.02
CA THR A 368 -7.28 5.11 13.28
C THR A 368 -6.93 6.57 13.48
N SER A 369 -6.12 6.85 14.48
CA SER A 369 -5.48 8.15 14.61
C SER A 369 -4.00 8.00 14.28
N GLU A 370 -3.56 8.76 13.30
CA GLU A 370 -2.17 8.77 12.88
C GLU A 370 -1.52 10.09 13.29
N ILE A 371 -0.32 9.99 13.87
CA ILE A 371 0.51 11.16 14.14
C ILE A 371 1.43 11.33 12.93
N ARG A 372 1.26 12.43 12.20
CA ARG A 372 2.14 12.77 11.09
C ARG A 372 2.89 14.07 11.37
N VAL A 373 4.11 14.12 10.88
CA VAL A 373 4.93 15.32 10.90
C VAL A 373 4.62 16.15 9.66
N LEU A 374 4.34 17.43 9.87
CA LEU A 374 4.18 18.39 8.78
C LEU A 374 5.55 18.95 8.42
N CYS A 375 5.99 18.68 7.21
CA CYS A 375 7.27 19.13 6.68
C CYS A 375 7.05 19.82 5.34
N ASP A 376 7.55 21.02 5.20
CA ASP A 376 7.48 21.76 3.94
C ASP A 376 8.39 21.13 2.88
N GLU A 377 7.85 20.89 1.68
CA GLU A 377 8.56 20.18 0.62
C GLU A 377 9.74 20.99 0.05
N ALA A 378 9.62 22.32 -0.01
CA ALA A 378 10.64 23.18 -0.61
C ALA A 378 11.78 23.52 0.36
N THR A 379 11.43 23.86 1.61
CA THR A 379 12.40 24.29 2.63
C THR A 379 12.91 23.15 3.49
N LYS A 380 12.24 21.99 3.47
CA LYS A 380 12.52 20.83 4.35
C LYS A 380 12.41 21.19 5.84
N GLN A 381 11.64 22.23 6.17
CA GLN A 381 11.41 22.61 7.56
C GLN A 381 10.20 21.88 8.13
N ILE A 382 10.35 21.37 9.34
CA ILE A 382 9.24 20.81 10.10
C ILE A 382 8.41 21.96 10.64
N THR A 383 7.14 22.05 10.23
CA THR A 383 6.21 23.11 10.62
C THR A 383 5.33 22.71 11.81
N GLY A 384 5.26 21.40 12.12
CA GLY A 384 4.50 20.90 13.27
C GLY A 384 4.25 19.42 13.23
N ILE A 385 3.48 18.98 14.21
CA ILE A 385 2.92 17.61 14.28
C ILE A 385 1.41 17.73 14.34
N GLU A 386 0.71 16.90 13.59
CA GLU A 386 -0.74 16.82 13.68
C GLU A 386 -1.22 15.38 13.95
N ARG A 387 -2.30 15.27 14.69
CA ARG A 387 -3.06 14.02 14.80
C ARG A 387 -4.13 14.03 13.74
N LYS A 388 -3.96 13.20 12.72
CA LYS A 388 -4.96 13.03 11.66
C LYS A 388 -6.13 12.21 12.21
N VAL A 389 -7.30 12.82 12.29
CA VAL A 389 -8.56 12.17 12.64
C VAL A 389 -9.46 12.22 11.42
N GLN A 390 -10.17 11.14 11.13
CA GLN A 390 -11.15 11.12 10.04
C GLN A 390 -12.34 12.03 10.37
N ARG A 391 -12.60 13.01 9.53
CA ARG A 391 -13.69 13.98 9.67
C ARG A 391 -14.94 13.50 8.92
N GLU A 392 -16.08 14.13 9.17
CA GLU A 392 -17.32 13.79 8.47
C GLU A 392 -17.24 14.15 6.98
N ALA A 393 -16.53 15.22 6.62
CA ALA A 393 -16.27 15.60 5.25
C ALA A 393 -15.44 14.54 4.49
N ASP A 394 -14.44 13.92 5.14
CA ASP A 394 -13.68 12.80 4.56
C ASP A 394 -14.61 11.60 4.29
N GLN A 395 -15.50 11.30 5.22
CA GLN A 395 -16.45 10.18 5.12
C GLN A 395 -17.50 10.38 4.02
N LEU A 396 -17.89 11.64 3.72
CA LEU A 396 -18.76 11.96 2.60
C LEU A 396 -18.13 11.50 1.27
N VAL A 397 -16.89 11.87 1.03
CA VAL A 397 -16.16 11.48 -0.19
C VAL A 397 -15.95 9.98 -0.21
N GLU A 398 -15.53 9.39 0.92
CA GLU A 398 -15.33 7.94 1.06
C GLU A 398 -16.56 7.14 0.65
N GLU A 399 -17.77 7.49 1.12
CA GLU A 399 -19.00 6.77 0.75
C GLU A 399 -19.27 6.80 -0.76
N CYS A 400 -19.00 7.94 -1.41
CA CYS A 400 -19.11 8.06 -2.86
C CYS A 400 -18.09 7.16 -3.58
N MET A 401 -16.83 7.14 -3.11
CA MET A 401 -15.76 6.32 -3.69
C MET A 401 -16.01 4.83 -3.48
N LEU A 402 -16.47 4.42 -2.30
CA LEU A 402 -16.85 3.03 -2.01
C LEU A 402 -17.96 2.54 -2.93
N ALA A 403 -18.99 3.38 -3.17
CA ALA A 403 -20.06 3.06 -4.10
C ALA A 403 -19.54 2.87 -5.54
N ALA A 404 -18.72 3.79 -6.02
CA ALA A 404 -18.14 3.72 -7.38
C ALA A 404 -17.24 2.50 -7.57
N ASN A 405 -16.33 2.23 -6.62
CA ASN A 405 -15.45 1.07 -6.64
C ASN A 405 -16.23 -0.26 -6.66
N SER A 406 -17.32 -0.34 -5.88
CA SER A 406 -18.19 -1.53 -5.86
C SER A 406 -18.99 -1.68 -7.14
N ALA A 407 -19.51 -0.60 -7.71
CA ALA A 407 -20.26 -0.64 -8.98
C ALA A 407 -19.38 -1.10 -10.14
N VAL A 408 -18.15 -0.61 -10.20
CA VAL A 408 -17.17 -1.00 -11.21
C VAL A 408 -16.75 -2.47 -11.04
N ALA A 409 -16.51 -2.94 -9.81
CA ALA A 409 -16.21 -4.35 -9.56
C ALA A 409 -17.37 -5.26 -10.02
N ASN A 410 -18.62 -4.88 -9.75
CA ASN A 410 -19.79 -5.59 -10.25
C ASN A 410 -19.81 -5.66 -11.77
N GLU A 411 -19.57 -4.55 -12.47
CA GLU A 411 -19.56 -4.50 -13.93
C GLU A 411 -18.45 -5.37 -14.52
N LEU A 412 -17.23 -5.35 -13.96
CA LEU A 412 -16.14 -6.24 -14.40
C LEU A 412 -16.54 -7.71 -14.34
N ILE A 413 -17.18 -8.12 -13.24
CA ILE A 413 -17.62 -9.50 -13.03
C ILE A 413 -18.77 -9.88 -13.97
N GLU A 414 -19.81 -9.05 -14.04
CA GLU A 414 -21.01 -9.31 -14.85
C GLU A 414 -20.69 -9.37 -16.35
N ARG A 415 -19.80 -8.49 -16.83
CA ARG A 415 -19.34 -8.47 -18.23
C ARG A 415 -18.17 -9.44 -18.50
N LYS A 416 -17.69 -10.17 -17.47
CA LYS A 416 -16.54 -11.09 -17.57
C LYS A 416 -15.28 -10.41 -18.11
N ILE A 417 -15.06 -9.16 -17.71
CA ILE A 417 -13.87 -8.39 -18.06
C ILE A 417 -12.77 -8.74 -17.07
N PRO A 418 -11.58 -9.23 -17.51
CA PRO A 418 -10.45 -9.42 -16.61
C PRO A 418 -10.06 -8.12 -15.93
N GLY A 419 -9.99 -8.09 -14.60
CA GLY A 419 -9.72 -6.90 -13.81
C GLY A 419 -8.73 -7.17 -12.69
N ILE A 420 -8.49 -6.14 -11.90
CA ILE A 420 -7.73 -6.20 -10.65
C ILE A 420 -8.69 -5.83 -9.54
N PHE A 421 -8.81 -6.71 -8.54
CA PHE A 421 -9.68 -6.53 -7.39
C PHE A 421 -8.85 -6.21 -6.15
N ARG A 422 -9.44 -5.46 -5.22
CA ARG A 422 -8.86 -5.21 -3.91
C ARG A 422 -9.43 -6.20 -2.92
N VAL A 423 -8.59 -7.06 -2.40
CA VAL A 423 -8.95 -8.18 -1.52
C VAL A 423 -8.32 -7.98 -0.15
N HIS A 424 -9.05 -8.31 0.89
CA HIS A 424 -8.54 -8.37 2.25
C HIS A 424 -8.98 -9.72 2.82
N PRO A 425 -8.04 -10.66 3.00
CA PRO A 425 -8.38 -11.99 3.50
C PRO A 425 -9.00 -11.97 4.89
N GLU A 426 -9.66 -13.03 5.26
CA GLU A 426 -10.11 -13.25 6.63
C GLU A 426 -8.92 -13.33 7.59
N PRO A 427 -9.10 -12.96 8.86
CA PRO A 427 -8.03 -13.04 9.85
C PRO A 427 -7.59 -14.47 10.10
N ASP A 428 -6.32 -14.63 10.49
CA ASP A 428 -5.77 -15.90 10.94
C ASP A 428 -6.31 -16.23 12.33
N PRO A 429 -6.89 -17.44 12.53
CA PRO A 429 -7.41 -17.85 13.83
C PRO A 429 -6.37 -17.79 14.97
N GLU A 430 -5.13 -18.22 14.73
CA GLU A 430 -4.07 -18.18 15.74
C GLU A 430 -3.76 -16.75 16.19
N LYS A 431 -3.68 -15.80 15.25
CA LYS A 431 -3.47 -14.38 15.57
C LYS A 431 -4.66 -13.74 16.29
N MET A 432 -5.88 -14.18 16.00
CA MET A 432 -7.07 -13.72 16.72
C MET A 432 -7.11 -14.25 18.15
N ASP A 433 -6.69 -15.48 18.37
CA ASP A 433 -6.56 -16.06 19.70
C ASP A 433 -5.46 -15.36 20.51
N GLU A 434 -4.30 -15.05 19.89
CA GLU A 434 -3.23 -14.26 20.51
C GLU A 434 -3.73 -12.86 20.90
N PHE A 435 -4.47 -12.20 20.01
CA PHE A 435 -5.08 -10.90 20.31
C PHE A 435 -6.10 -11.01 21.45
N SER A 436 -6.96 -12.02 21.45
CA SER A 436 -7.93 -12.26 22.52
C SER A 436 -7.26 -12.49 23.87
N PHE A 437 -6.18 -13.28 23.89
CA PHE A 437 -5.35 -13.48 25.08
C PHE A 437 -4.70 -12.18 25.57
N PHE A 438 -4.15 -11.37 24.66
CA PHE A 438 -3.60 -10.05 24.98
C PHE A 438 -4.66 -9.16 25.63
N MET A 439 -5.90 -9.11 25.09
CA MET A 439 -6.98 -8.31 25.63
C MET A 439 -7.38 -8.74 27.04
N GLU A 440 -7.47 -10.04 27.30
CA GLU A 440 -7.83 -10.56 28.61
C GLU A 440 -6.73 -10.27 29.63
N LYS A 441 -5.45 -10.47 29.28
CA LYS A 441 -4.31 -10.29 30.19
C LYS A 441 -3.97 -8.83 30.47
N SER A 442 -4.00 -7.98 29.43
CA SER A 442 -3.54 -6.57 29.57
C SER A 442 -4.65 -5.60 29.97
N PHE A 443 -5.89 -5.88 29.57
CA PHE A 443 -7.02 -4.96 29.75
C PHE A 443 -8.20 -5.57 30.53
N HIS A 444 -8.15 -6.86 30.86
CA HIS A 444 -9.26 -7.61 31.49
C HIS A 444 -10.56 -7.53 30.69
N ILE A 445 -10.45 -7.49 29.34
CA ILE A 445 -11.57 -7.44 28.42
C ILE A 445 -11.70 -8.81 27.73
N ARG A 446 -12.88 -9.42 27.83
CA ARG A 446 -13.22 -10.63 27.07
C ARG A 446 -13.75 -10.26 25.71
N THR A 447 -13.12 -10.75 24.66
CA THR A 447 -13.47 -10.42 23.27
C THR A 447 -14.64 -11.21 22.72
N GLY A 448 -14.87 -12.43 23.24
CA GLY A 448 -15.72 -13.42 22.61
C GLY A 448 -15.05 -14.03 21.37
N ASP A 449 -15.83 -14.70 20.54
CA ASP A 449 -15.37 -15.27 19.27
C ASP A 449 -15.20 -14.16 18.21
N LEU A 450 -13.95 -13.73 17.96
CA LEU A 450 -13.61 -12.71 16.97
C LEU A 450 -13.56 -13.25 15.54
N MET A 451 -13.54 -14.58 15.33
CA MET A 451 -13.69 -15.17 14.00
C MET A 451 -15.11 -15.00 13.47
N ASN A 452 -16.09 -14.90 14.39
CA ASN A 452 -17.43 -14.49 14.00
C ASN A 452 -17.46 -12.98 13.70
N ARG A 453 -17.70 -12.63 12.44
CA ARG A 453 -17.65 -11.27 11.93
C ARG A 453 -18.57 -10.29 12.66
N THR A 454 -19.81 -10.71 12.94
CA THR A 454 -20.78 -9.89 13.68
C THR A 454 -20.27 -9.58 15.09
N ASN A 455 -19.68 -10.56 15.78
CA ASN A 455 -19.09 -10.36 17.10
C ASN A 455 -17.86 -9.45 17.04
N CYS A 456 -17.02 -9.60 16.02
CA CYS A 456 -15.87 -8.75 15.79
C CYS A 456 -16.28 -7.28 15.59
N CYS A 457 -17.28 -7.01 14.75
CA CYS A 457 -17.82 -5.66 14.55
C CYS A 457 -18.36 -5.07 15.86
N ARG A 458 -19.18 -5.83 16.62
CA ARG A 458 -19.72 -5.38 17.91
C ARG A 458 -18.63 -5.13 18.96
N PHE A 459 -17.57 -5.94 18.95
CA PHE A 459 -16.44 -5.73 19.85
C PHE A 459 -15.75 -4.39 19.59
N LEU A 460 -15.46 -4.09 18.32
CA LEU A 460 -14.83 -2.83 17.91
C LEU A 460 -15.71 -1.60 18.23
N GLU A 461 -17.01 -1.70 18.01
CA GLU A 461 -17.96 -0.62 18.34
C GLU A 461 -18.06 -0.33 19.84
N LYS A 462 -17.81 -1.33 20.69
CA LYS A 462 -17.90 -1.22 22.16
C LYS A 462 -16.57 -0.90 22.83
N LEU A 463 -15.50 -0.66 22.07
CA LEU A 463 -14.22 -0.27 22.64
C LEU A 463 -14.37 1.03 23.45
N PRO A 464 -13.76 1.09 24.64
CA PRO A 464 -13.80 2.30 25.46
C PRO A 464 -13.14 3.46 24.70
N ASP A 465 -13.75 4.65 24.76
CA ASP A 465 -13.21 5.84 24.12
C ASP A 465 -12.25 6.59 25.04
N ASP A 466 -11.13 5.92 25.38
CA ASP A 466 -10.08 6.42 26.24
C ASP A 466 -8.67 6.14 25.67
N HIS A 467 -7.62 6.42 26.45
CA HIS A 467 -6.21 6.24 26.07
C HIS A 467 -5.84 4.79 25.66
N ARG A 468 -6.64 3.80 26.01
CA ARG A 468 -6.43 2.38 25.64
C ARG A 468 -6.84 2.08 24.21
N LYS A 469 -7.85 2.80 23.68
CA LYS A 469 -8.40 2.56 22.34
C LYS A 469 -7.33 2.52 21.23
N PRO A 470 -6.39 3.47 21.14
CA PRO A 470 -5.34 3.43 20.11
C PRO A 470 -4.45 2.19 20.20
N VAL A 471 -4.10 1.75 21.42
CA VAL A 471 -3.28 0.56 21.63
C VAL A 471 -4.03 -0.70 21.22
N ILE A 472 -5.30 -0.82 21.61
CA ILE A 472 -6.15 -1.96 21.26
C ILE A 472 -6.34 -2.04 19.74
N VAL A 473 -6.69 -0.92 19.10
CA VAL A 473 -6.89 -0.84 17.65
C VAL A 473 -5.60 -1.17 16.90
N SER A 474 -4.46 -0.66 17.34
CA SER A 474 -3.16 -0.97 16.71
C SER A 474 -2.83 -2.46 16.78
N ASN A 475 -3.02 -3.11 17.94
CA ASN A 475 -2.78 -4.55 18.07
C ASN A 475 -3.79 -5.38 17.27
N PHE A 476 -5.06 -4.98 17.25
CA PHE A 476 -6.06 -5.61 16.40
C PHE A 476 -5.70 -5.55 14.91
N LEU A 477 -5.29 -4.38 14.42
CA LEU A 477 -4.86 -4.22 13.03
C LEU A 477 -3.64 -5.07 12.67
N ARG A 478 -2.71 -5.27 13.61
CA ARG A 478 -1.55 -6.16 13.42
C ARG A 478 -1.92 -7.63 13.36
N SER A 479 -3.06 -8.03 13.94
CA SER A 479 -3.56 -9.40 13.85
C SER A 479 -4.29 -9.69 12.54
N LEU A 480 -4.64 -8.65 11.77
CA LEU A 480 -5.25 -8.80 10.46
C LEU A 480 -4.18 -8.98 9.36
N PRO A 481 -4.46 -9.78 8.33
CA PRO A 481 -3.62 -9.81 7.12
C PRO A 481 -3.69 -8.46 6.40
N ARG A 482 -2.70 -8.18 5.54
CA ARG A 482 -2.75 -7.00 4.68
C ARG A 482 -3.74 -7.21 3.54
N ALA A 483 -4.42 -6.13 3.15
CA ALA A 483 -5.15 -6.12 1.89
C ALA A 483 -4.18 -6.12 0.71
N SER A 484 -4.55 -6.79 -0.38
CA SER A 484 -3.70 -6.95 -1.57
C SER A 484 -4.51 -6.78 -2.85
N TYR A 485 -3.83 -6.72 -3.98
CA TYR A 485 -4.45 -6.76 -5.30
C TYR A 485 -4.39 -8.17 -5.87
N LEU A 486 -5.51 -8.66 -6.41
CA LEU A 486 -5.60 -9.96 -7.08
C LEU A 486 -6.40 -9.82 -8.38
N GLU A 487 -6.16 -10.74 -9.32
CA GLU A 487 -6.94 -10.87 -10.54
C GLU A 487 -8.25 -11.64 -10.32
N GLU A 488 -8.39 -12.26 -9.18
CA GLU A 488 -9.60 -12.95 -8.75
C GLU A 488 -10.35 -12.13 -7.73
N ASN A 489 -11.67 -12.13 -7.87
CA ASN A 489 -12.54 -11.47 -6.91
C ASN A 489 -12.67 -12.32 -5.65
N ALA A 490 -12.39 -11.73 -4.49
CA ALA A 490 -12.58 -12.33 -3.19
C ALA A 490 -13.09 -11.29 -2.18
N LEU A 491 -13.35 -11.72 -0.96
CA LEU A 491 -13.82 -10.87 0.13
C LEU A 491 -12.78 -9.77 0.46
N HIS A 492 -13.26 -8.55 0.65
CA HIS A 492 -12.53 -7.51 1.36
C HIS A 492 -13.00 -7.47 2.82
N TYR A 493 -12.35 -8.24 3.70
CA TYR A 493 -12.77 -8.43 5.08
C TYR A 493 -13.01 -7.11 5.83
N GLY A 494 -12.10 -6.17 5.82
CA GLY A 494 -12.27 -4.88 6.51
C GLY A 494 -13.51 -4.10 6.06
N LEU A 495 -13.82 -4.07 4.77
CA LEU A 495 -14.97 -3.35 4.20
C LEU A 495 -16.28 -4.14 4.17
N GLY A 496 -16.26 -5.44 4.45
CA GLY A 496 -17.44 -6.29 4.32
C GLY A 496 -17.95 -6.45 2.89
N LYS A 497 -17.07 -6.33 1.89
CA LYS A 497 -17.48 -6.33 0.49
C LYS A 497 -16.94 -7.54 -0.25
N TYR A 498 -17.83 -8.27 -0.93
CA TYR A 498 -17.47 -9.42 -1.78
C TYR A 498 -17.03 -9.02 -3.19
N ARG A 499 -17.29 -7.78 -3.60
CA ARG A 499 -16.95 -7.28 -4.94
C ARG A 499 -16.40 -5.87 -4.78
N TYR A 500 -15.08 -5.76 -4.87
CA TYR A 500 -14.43 -4.48 -4.66
C TYR A 500 -13.18 -4.35 -5.52
N ALA A 501 -13.10 -3.26 -6.28
CA ALA A 501 -11.95 -2.92 -7.10
C ALA A 501 -11.63 -1.45 -6.91
N HIS A 502 -10.37 -1.08 -6.94
CA HIS A 502 -9.98 0.32 -6.97
C HIS A 502 -10.19 0.89 -8.38
N PHE A 503 -10.88 2.02 -8.47
CA PHE A 503 -11.22 2.70 -9.70
C PHE A 503 -11.07 4.22 -9.58
N THR A 504 -11.13 4.76 -8.38
CA THR A 504 -11.37 6.19 -8.12
C THR A 504 -10.13 7.06 -8.07
N SER A 505 -8.91 6.52 -8.26
CA SER A 505 -7.67 7.31 -8.18
C SER A 505 -6.62 6.91 -9.22
N PRO A 506 -6.91 6.98 -10.53
CA PRO A 506 -6.00 6.52 -11.60
C PRO A 506 -4.79 7.43 -11.83
N ILE A 507 -4.76 8.67 -11.32
CA ILE A 507 -3.59 9.56 -11.39
C ILE A 507 -2.48 9.05 -10.48
N ARG A 508 -2.85 8.46 -9.32
CA ARG A 508 -1.90 8.08 -8.27
C ARG A 508 -1.84 6.58 -7.96
N ARG A 509 -2.70 5.75 -8.56
CA ARG A 509 -2.68 4.29 -8.40
C ARG A 509 -2.76 3.60 -9.76
N TYR A 510 -1.75 2.80 -10.08
CA TYR A 510 -1.70 2.05 -11.34
C TYR A 510 -2.80 0.96 -11.47
N PRO A 511 -3.21 0.23 -10.41
CA PRO A 511 -4.33 -0.71 -10.50
C PRO A 511 -5.62 -0.05 -11.01
N ASP A 512 -5.92 1.17 -10.55
CA ASP A 512 -7.08 1.95 -11.02
C ASP A 512 -6.97 2.26 -12.52
N LEU A 513 -5.80 2.72 -12.98
CA LEU A 513 -5.54 2.96 -14.40
C LEU A 513 -5.73 1.69 -15.25
N VAL A 514 -5.30 0.53 -14.74
CA VAL A 514 -5.49 -0.76 -15.42
C VAL A 514 -6.97 -1.11 -15.51
N VAL A 515 -7.74 -0.93 -14.44
CA VAL A 515 -9.20 -1.14 -14.43
C VAL A 515 -9.87 -0.21 -15.45
N HIS A 516 -9.52 1.08 -15.48
CA HIS A 516 -10.02 2.02 -16.49
C HIS A 516 -9.74 1.55 -17.91
N ARG A 517 -8.54 1.06 -18.19
CA ARG A 517 -8.15 0.56 -19.52
C ARG A 517 -8.91 -0.70 -19.96
N GLN A 518 -9.16 -1.62 -19.03
CA GLN A 518 -9.94 -2.82 -19.35
C GLN A 518 -11.39 -2.45 -19.68
N LEU A 519 -11.98 -1.55 -18.91
CA LEU A 519 -13.31 -1.00 -19.20
C LEU A 519 -13.33 -0.25 -20.54
N TRP A 520 -12.32 0.58 -20.78
CA TRP A 520 -12.18 1.34 -22.03
C TRP A 520 -12.04 0.43 -23.25
N ALA A 521 -11.26 -0.66 -23.13
CA ALA A 521 -11.12 -1.66 -24.19
C ALA A 521 -12.43 -2.39 -24.45
N ALA A 522 -13.18 -2.75 -23.39
CA ALA A 522 -14.48 -3.38 -23.50
C ALA A 522 -15.54 -2.47 -24.16
N ASP A 523 -15.51 -1.16 -23.84
CA ASP A 523 -16.46 -0.18 -24.38
C ASP A 523 -16.18 0.17 -25.86
N THR A 524 -14.93 0.08 -26.29
CA THR A 524 -14.49 0.38 -27.65
C THR A 524 -14.24 -0.87 -28.50
N ASN A 525 -14.67 -2.05 -28.05
CA ASN A 525 -14.47 -3.35 -28.71
C ASN A 525 -13.00 -3.63 -29.07
N LYS A 526 -12.07 -3.22 -28.19
CA LYS A 526 -10.64 -3.52 -28.30
C LYS A 526 -10.28 -4.76 -27.51
N THR A 527 -9.12 -5.34 -27.81
CA THR A 527 -8.63 -6.54 -27.14
C THR A 527 -8.35 -6.28 -25.66
N LEU A 528 -8.97 -7.06 -24.79
CA LEU A 528 -8.73 -7.07 -23.36
C LEU A 528 -7.39 -7.75 -23.04
N LYS A 529 -6.69 -7.28 -22.02
CA LYS A 529 -5.56 -8.02 -21.48
C LYS A 529 -6.06 -9.26 -20.73
N SER A 530 -5.26 -10.33 -20.76
CA SER A 530 -5.62 -11.62 -20.17
C SER A 530 -5.60 -11.60 -18.64
N LYS A 531 -6.30 -12.56 -18.02
CA LYS A 531 -6.26 -12.78 -16.57
C LYS A 531 -4.83 -13.00 -16.07
N LYS A 532 -3.99 -13.75 -16.79
CA LYS A 532 -2.57 -13.94 -16.48
C LYS A 532 -1.80 -12.62 -16.41
N THR A 533 -2.10 -11.69 -17.32
CA THR A 533 -1.50 -10.35 -17.29
C THR A 533 -1.98 -9.55 -16.07
N MET A 534 -3.27 -9.67 -15.71
CA MET A 534 -3.81 -9.03 -14.52
C MET A 534 -3.16 -9.56 -13.24
N ALA A 535 -2.94 -10.88 -13.14
CA ALA A 535 -2.24 -11.51 -12.02
C ALA A 535 -0.82 -10.93 -11.82
N ALA A 536 -0.03 -10.86 -12.89
CA ALA A 536 1.32 -10.30 -12.81
C ALA A 536 1.33 -8.82 -12.38
N ILE A 537 0.38 -8.01 -12.88
CA ILE A 537 0.27 -6.60 -12.50
C ILE A 537 -0.20 -6.48 -11.04
N ALA A 538 -1.17 -7.27 -10.62
CA ALA A 538 -1.71 -7.25 -9.27
C ALA A 538 -0.63 -7.59 -8.22
N SER A 539 0.16 -8.63 -8.49
CA SER A 539 1.29 -9.02 -7.63
C SER A 539 2.32 -7.89 -7.48
N GLU A 540 2.77 -7.30 -8.60
CA GLU A 540 3.72 -6.18 -8.56
C GLU A 540 3.14 -4.97 -7.82
N CYS A 541 1.87 -4.64 -8.05
CA CYS A 541 1.21 -3.54 -7.34
C CYS A 541 1.15 -3.78 -5.83
N SER A 542 0.87 -5.01 -5.38
CA SER A 542 0.85 -5.33 -3.95
C SER A 542 2.22 -5.16 -3.30
N ILE A 543 3.29 -5.64 -3.96
CA ILE A 543 4.67 -5.47 -3.49
C ILE A 543 5.06 -3.99 -3.42
N ARG A 544 4.71 -3.21 -4.45
CA ARG A 544 5.04 -1.76 -4.49
C ARG A 544 4.25 -0.95 -3.48
N GLU A 545 3.00 -1.31 -3.23
CA GLU A 545 2.20 -0.67 -2.18
C GLU A 545 2.83 -0.88 -0.80
N GLU A 546 3.23 -2.11 -0.48
CA GLU A 546 3.90 -2.43 0.78
C GLU A 546 5.17 -1.61 0.97
N ARG A 547 6.06 -1.57 -0.03
CA ARG A 547 7.28 -0.75 0.01
C ARG A 547 6.99 0.75 0.18
N ASN A 548 5.93 1.23 -0.45
CA ASN A 548 5.52 2.63 -0.34
C ASN A 548 5.02 2.99 1.06
N ASP A 549 4.24 2.10 1.67
CA ASP A 549 3.77 2.25 3.04
C ASP A 549 4.95 2.22 4.04
N GLU A 550 5.86 1.26 3.90
CA GLU A 550 7.04 1.14 4.74
C GLU A 550 7.94 2.38 4.63
N ALA A 551 8.15 2.89 3.41
CA ALA A 551 8.88 4.14 3.18
C ALA A 551 8.22 5.33 3.88
N TYR A 552 6.88 5.42 3.84
CA TYR A 552 6.13 6.45 4.52
C TYR A 552 6.32 6.39 6.04
N PHE A 553 6.17 5.21 6.64
CA PHE A 553 6.34 5.04 8.09
C PHE A 553 7.77 5.35 8.53
N GLU A 554 8.78 4.84 7.81
CA GLU A 554 10.18 5.11 8.11
C GLU A 554 10.51 6.61 8.00
N ALA A 555 10.03 7.29 6.95
CA ALA A 555 10.21 8.73 6.80
C ALA A 555 9.54 9.53 7.92
N ASN A 556 8.29 9.17 8.26
CA ASN A 556 7.55 9.83 9.32
C ASN A 556 8.20 9.65 10.70
N ASP A 557 8.71 8.45 11.00
CA ASP A 557 9.39 8.18 12.28
C ASP A 557 10.72 8.92 12.37
N ARG A 558 11.50 9.03 11.29
CA ARG A 558 12.70 9.86 11.26
C ARG A 558 12.38 11.33 11.51
N LEU A 559 11.35 11.85 10.88
CA LEU A 559 10.95 13.25 11.09
C LEU A 559 10.40 13.50 12.50
N LYS A 560 9.76 12.53 13.13
CA LYS A 560 9.41 12.60 14.56
C LYS A 560 10.65 12.76 15.43
N ILE A 561 11.72 11.99 15.15
CA ILE A 561 12.99 12.11 15.87
C ILE A 561 13.60 13.51 15.65
N HIS A 562 13.59 14.03 14.42
CA HIS A 562 14.03 15.40 14.14
C HIS A 562 13.21 16.44 14.95
N TYR A 563 11.89 16.30 14.98
CA TYR A 563 11.02 17.18 15.74
C TYR A 563 11.33 17.14 17.24
N LEU A 564 11.48 15.94 17.82
CA LEU A 564 11.83 15.79 19.24
C LEU A 564 13.17 16.47 19.57
N ARG A 565 14.17 16.29 18.72
CA ARG A 565 15.48 16.99 18.88
C ARG A 565 15.34 18.51 18.83
N MET A 566 14.51 19.04 17.91
CA MET A 566 14.22 20.48 17.84
C MET A 566 13.55 21.01 19.12
N GLN A 567 12.79 20.17 19.81
CA GLN A 567 12.16 20.50 21.11
C GLN A 567 13.11 20.32 22.32
N GLY A 568 14.37 19.93 22.08
CA GLY A 568 15.34 19.69 23.18
C GLY A 568 15.07 18.41 23.98
N ILE A 569 14.26 17.47 23.40
CA ILE A 569 14.00 16.18 24.04
C ILE A 569 15.06 15.20 23.53
N ASP A 570 16.05 14.89 24.38
CA ASP A 570 17.09 13.91 24.08
C ASP A 570 16.60 12.48 24.35
N GLY A 571 17.16 11.50 23.61
CA GLY A 571 16.71 10.10 23.59
C GLY A 571 16.76 9.32 24.91
N GLU A 572 17.22 9.93 26.01
CA GLU A 572 17.16 9.36 27.37
C GLU A 572 15.79 9.60 28.05
N GLN A 573 14.90 10.39 27.44
CA GLN A 573 13.58 10.77 28.01
C GLN A 573 12.39 10.21 27.21
N VAL A 574 12.63 9.34 26.22
CA VAL A 574 11.56 8.76 25.39
C VAL A 574 11.36 7.28 25.70
#